data_17a3ba0e44a37adbb8a64413f9dec104
#
_entry.id   17a3ba0e44a37adbb8a64413f9dec104
#
_cell.length_a   1.000
_cell.length_b   1.000
_cell.length_c   1.000
_cell.angle_alpha   90.00
_cell.angle_beta   90.00
_cell.angle_gamma   90.00
#
_symmetry.space_group_name_H-M   'P 1'
#
loop_
_entity.id
_entity.type
_entity.pdbx_description
1 polymer ?
#
loop_
_entity_poly.entity_id
_entity_poly.type
_entity_poly.pdbx_seq_one_letter_code
_entity_poly.pdbx_strand_id
1 'polypeptide(L)'
;TVDFFIDRVKTALVQESNQLLGADLLIISSESIPESFATEAQQLGLSTASEIKFPSMNSNGDHNLLVEIRAVTKGYPLRGKIQLMSETSTTHGPSSTAISETWEIATDVPPAGTIWVDEKVLQQLELNKNNRIDVGATQLQVTEFIAREPDHSVGFINLGPRIMMNAADLEKTELIQLGSRISYNLQVAGDAEVVQRFRDWAQKRLNKAQRIEGIRDARPEIKAALERAEKFLNLAALASVVMAAAAIALAVRQFT
;
A
#
# COMPACT_ATOMS: atom_id res chain seq x y z
N THR A 1 -15.58 -13.19 -26.81
CA THR A 1 -14.10 -13.28 -26.86
C THR A 1 -13.42 -11.94 -26.54
N VAL A 2 -13.91 -10.81 -27.06
CA VAL A 2 -13.35 -9.48 -26.74
C VAL A 2 -13.66 -9.11 -25.30
N ASP A 3 -14.88 -9.36 -24.82
CA ASP A 3 -15.29 -9.11 -23.43
C ASP A 3 -14.43 -9.89 -22.43
N PHE A 4 -14.08 -11.13 -22.74
CA PHE A 4 -13.20 -11.96 -21.92
C PHE A 4 -11.77 -11.40 -21.82
N PHE A 5 -11.26 -10.85 -22.93
CA PHE A 5 -9.93 -10.21 -22.92
C PHE A 5 -9.95 -8.89 -22.13
N ILE A 6 -11.00 -8.09 -22.30
CA ILE A 6 -11.20 -6.84 -21.56
C ILE A 6 -11.28 -7.14 -20.05
N ASP A 7 -12.04 -8.14 -19.67
CA ASP A 7 -12.22 -8.55 -18.27
C ASP A 7 -10.88 -9.01 -17.65
N ARG A 8 -10.08 -9.79 -18.37
CA ARG A 8 -8.75 -10.21 -17.91
C ARG A 8 -7.76 -9.05 -17.76
N VAL A 9 -7.72 -8.14 -18.72
CA VAL A 9 -6.86 -6.94 -18.64
C VAL A 9 -7.30 -6.06 -17.47
N LYS A 10 -8.60 -5.90 -17.28
CA LYS A 10 -9.18 -5.15 -16.16
C LYS A 10 -8.84 -5.78 -14.81
N THR A 11 -8.98 -7.10 -14.71
CA THR A 11 -8.64 -7.86 -13.50
C THR A 11 -7.13 -7.78 -13.18
N ALA A 12 -6.27 -7.91 -14.18
CA ALA A 12 -4.82 -7.79 -14.00
C ALA A 12 -4.41 -6.38 -13.55
N LEU A 13 -4.96 -5.33 -14.17
CA LEU A 13 -4.72 -3.94 -13.77
C LEU A 13 -5.21 -3.65 -12.35
N VAL A 14 -6.35 -4.21 -11.96
CA VAL A 14 -6.89 -4.09 -10.61
C VAL A 14 -5.98 -4.81 -9.61
N GLN A 15 -5.52 -6.02 -9.91
CA GLN A 15 -4.60 -6.76 -9.03
C GLN A 15 -3.26 -6.03 -8.84
N GLU A 16 -2.68 -5.47 -9.90
CA GLU A 16 -1.43 -4.72 -9.81
C GLU A 16 -1.62 -3.41 -9.03
N SER A 17 -2.74 -2.74 -9.22
CA SER A 17 -3.10 -1.54 -8.45
C SER A 17 -3.35 -1.83 -6.97
N ASN A 18 -3.92 -3.00 -6.63
CA ASN A 18 -4.10 -3.45 -5.25
C ASN A 18 -2.77 -3.68 -4.53
N GLN A 19 -1.77 -4.21 -5.25
CA GLN A 19 -0.42 -4.36 -4.70
C GLN A 19 0.21 -3.01 -4.35
N LEU A 20 -0.09 -1.97 -5.12
CA LEU A 20 0.40 -0.62 -4.86
C LEU A 20 -0.33 0.11 -3.72
N LEU A 21 -1.57 -0.26 -3.43
CA LEU A 21 -2.34 0.30 -2.31
C LEU A 21 -2.08 -0.45 -0.99
N GLY A 22 -1.48 -1.64 -1.08
CA GLY A 22 -1.30 -2.53 0.07
C GLY A 22 -2.59 -3.23 0.54
N ALA A 23 -3.74 -2.96 -0.11
CA ALA A 23 -5.07 -3.47 0.27
C ALA A 23 -6.05 -3.42 -0.91
N ASP A 24 -7.22 -4.06 -0.79
CA ASP A 24 -8.31 -3.91 -1.74
C ASP A 24 -9.18 -2.69 -1.42
N LEU A 25 -9.27 -2.32 -0.15
CA LEU A 25 -9.95 -1.14 0.37
C LEU A 25 -9.18 -0.55 1.54
N LEU A 26 -9.11 0.77 1.60
CA LEU A 26 -8.46 1.51 2.67
C LEU A 26 -9.45 2.50 3.29
N ILE A 27 -9.61 2.45 4.61
CA ILE A 27 -10.30 3.49 5.37
C ILE A 27 -9.24 4.36 6.01
N ILE A 28 -9.27 5.65 5.72
CA ILE A 28 -8.32 6.64 6.23
C ILE A 28 -9.07 7.60 7.16
N SER A 29 -8.49 7.89 8.31
CA SER A 29 -9.07 8.79 9.30
C SER A 29 -8.01 9.65 9.97
N SER A 30 -8.35 10.88 10.31
CA SER A 30 -7.54 11.73 11.21
C SER A 30 -7.80 11.45 12.69
N GLU A 31 -8.78 10.61 12.99
CA GLU A 31 -9.15 10.17 14.35
C GLU A 31 -9.10 8.64 14.41
N SER A 32 -9.03 8.09 15.62
CA SER A 32 -9.06 6.62 15.80
C SER A 32 -10.28 6.02 15.11
N ILE A 33 -10.04 4.99 14.30
CA ILE A 33 -11.11 4.27 13.62
C ILE A 33 -11.81 3.35 14.63
N PRO A 34 -13.14 3.41 14.76
CA PRO A 34 -13.87 2.53 15.67
C PRO A 34 -13.61 1.06 15.36
N GLU A 35 -13.41 0.26 16.39
CA GLU A 35 -13.10 -1.18 16.29
C GLU A 35 -14.21 -1.97 15.56
N SER A 36 -15.44 -1.45 15.57
CA SER A 36 -16.58 -2.02 14.84
C SER A 36 -16.33 -2.17 13.34
N PHE A 37 -15.49 -1.33 12.72
CA PHE A 37 -15.16 -1.47 11.30
C PHE A 37 -14.28 -2.71 11.04
N ALA A 38 -13.28 -2.95 11.87
CA ALA A 38 -12.45 -4.14 11.77
C ALA A 38 -13.25 -5.41 12.09
N THR A 39 -14.08 -5.36 13.12
CA THR A 39 -14.93 -6.47 13.53
C THR A 39 -15.93 -6.86 12.43
N GLU A 40 -16.61 -5.90 11.82
CA GLU A 40 -17.54 -6.17 10.72
C GLU A 40 -16.82 -6.76 9.50
N ALA A 41 -15.66 -6.22 9.13
CA ALA A 41 -14.87 -6.77 8.04
C ALA A 41 -14.49 -8.24 8.30
N GLN A 42 -14.05 -8.56 9.52
CA GLN A 42 -13.69 -9.93 9.93
C GLN A 42 -14.91 -10.86 9.96
N GLN A 43 -16.08 -10.39 10.41
CA GLN A 43 -17.34 -11.17 10.38
C GLN A 43 -17.76 -11.51 8.95
N LEU A 44 -17.47 -10.62 8.00
CA LEU A 44 -17.68 -10.88 6.58
C LEU A 44 -16.60 -11.79 5.95
N GLY A 45 -15.62 -12.25 6.73
CA GLY A 45 -14.51 -13.11 6.27
C GLY A 45 -13.39 -12.35 5.54
N LEU A 46 -13.33 -11.02 5.70
CA LEU A 46 -12.27 -10.20 5.14
C LEU A 46 -11.04 -10.15 6.07
N SER A 47 -9.86 -10.07 5.48
CA SER A 47 -8.63 -9.80 6.21
C SER A 47 -8.51 -8.32 6.52
N THR A 48 -7.99 -7.99 7.70
CA THR A 48 -7.78 -6.62 8.15
C THR A 48 -6.39 -6.41 8.68
N ALA A 49 -5.80 -5.23 8.43
CA ALA A 49 -4.58 -4.77 9.07
C ALA A 49 -4.69 -3.27 9.34
N SER A 50 -4.14 -2.81 10.46
CA SER A 50 -4.15 -1.39 10.81
C SER A 50 -2.75 -0.80 10.67
N GLU A 51 -2.71 0.45 10.28
CA GLU A 51 -1.51 1.25 10.17
C GLU A 51 -1.77 2.63 10.74
N ILE A 52 -0.87 3.13 11.56
CA ILE A 52 -0.93 4.49 12.11
C ILE A 52 0.32 5.23 11.65
N LYS A 53 0.12 6.34 10.94
CA LYS A 53 1.20 7.16 10.37
C LYS A 53 1.24 8.53 11.03
N PHE A 54 2.44 8.99 11.37
CA PHE A 54 2.66 10.34 11.87
C PHE A 54 4.12 10.77 11.72
N PRO A 55 4.40 12.07 11.56
CA PRO A 55 5.77 12.59 11.55
C PRO A 55 6.33 12.64 12.97
N SER A 56 7.59 12.26 13.13
CA SER A 56 8.33 12.37 14.39
C SER A 56 9.79 12.75 14.16
N MET A 57 10.38 13.44 15.12
CA MET A 57 11.83 13.66 15.14
C MET A 57 12.49 12.49 15.83
N ASN A 58 13.42 11.88 15.13
CA ASN A 58 14.27 10.82 15.69
C ASN A 58 15.73 11.26 15.69
N SER A 59 16.46 10.83 16.69
CA SER A 59 17.86 11.22 16.87
C SER A 59 18.75 10.01 17.12
N ASN A 60 19.99 10.11 16.63
CA ASN A 60 21.09 9.23 16.99
C ASN A 60 22.33 10.09 17.26
N GLY A 61 22.67 10.28 18.54
CA GLY A 61 23.70 11.23 18.96
C GLY A 61 23.36 12.66 18.52
N ASP A 62 24.24 13.28 17.74
CA ASP A 62 24.07 14.66 17.24
C ASP A 62 23.22 14.75 15.96
N HIS A 63 22.85 13.62 15.35
CA HIS A 63 22.07 13.58 14.13
C HIS A 63 20.57 13.54 14.44
N ASN A 64 19.84 14.55 13.94
CA ASN A 64 18.40 14.66 14.07
C ASN A 64 17.74 14.55 12.70
N LEU A 65 16.68 13.74 12.60
CA LEU A 65 15.98 13.50 11.35
C LEU A 65 14.47 13.48 11.55
N LEU A 66 13.76 14.25 10.73
CA LEU A 66 12.32 14.14 10.65
C LEU A 66 11.95 12.90 9.82
N VAL A 67 11.26 11.96 10.42
CA VAL A 67 10.85 10.70 9.80
C VAL A 67 9.34 10.53 9.85
N GLU A 68 8.80 9.75 8.94
CA GLU A 68 7.44 9.22 9.05
C GLU A 68 7.49 7.90 9.82
N ILE A 69 6.87 7.87 10.98
CA ILE A 69 6.69 6.64 11.74
C ILE A 69 5.44 5.94 11.23
N ARG A 70 5.57 4.62 10.99
CA ARG A 70 4.49 3.71 10.63
C ARG A 70 4.38 2.61 11.66
N ALA A 71 3.36 2.68 12.50
CA ALA A 71 3.03 1.63 13.44
C ALA A 71 2.01 0.69 12.80
N VAL A 72 2.41 -0.57 12.56
CA VAL A 72 1.64 -1.54 11.79
C VAL A 72 1.26 -2.76 12.64
N THR A 73 0.09 -3.32 12.34
CA THR A 73 -0.35 -4.58 12.96
C THR A 73 0.04 -5.78 12.10
N LYS A 74 0.01 -6.95 12.70
CA LYS A 74 0.26 -8.23 12.02
C LYS A 74 -0.61 -8.36 10.77
N GLY A 75 -0.02 -8.88 9.70
CA GLY A 75 -0.66 -9.06 8.39
C GLY A 75 -0.52 -7.88 7.45
N TYR A 76 0.06 -6.76 7.89
CA TYR A 76 0.41 -5.63 7.01
C TYR A 76 1.61 -5.97 6.12
N PRO A 77 1.62 -5.59 4.82
CA PRO A 77 0.47 -5.14 4.02
C PRO A 77 -0.40 -6.33 3.57
N LEU A 78 -1.71 -6.13 3.46
CA LEU A 78 -2.63 -7.19 3.01
C LEU A 78 -2.46 -7.55 1.54
N ARG A 79 -1.92 -6.64 0.75
CA ARG A 79 -1.55 -6.84 -0.66
C ARG A 79 -0.14 -6.32 -0.92
N GLY A 80 0.57 -6.98 -1.83
CA GLY A 80 1.99 -6.68 -2.05
C GLY A 80 2.91 -7.32 -1.01
N LYS A 81 4.16 -6.90 -0.99
CA LYS A 81 5.20 -7.46 -0.10
C LYS A 81 6.22 -6.38 0.24
N ILE A 82 6.67 -6.36 1.48
CA ILE A 82 7.80 -5.54 1.91
C ILE A 82 9.07 -6.26 1.48
N GLN A 83 9.98 -5.56 0.83
CA GLN A 83 11.31 -6.05 0.47
C GLN A 83 12.32 -5.47 1.46
N LEU A 84 13.07 -6.35 2.08
CA LEU A 84 14.15 -6.02 3.00
C LEU A 84 15.50 -6.13 2.29
N MET A 85 16.46 -5.32 2.70
CA MET A 85 17.83 -5.41 2.21
C MET A 85 18.50 -6.63 2.84
N SER A 86 18.89 -7.60 2.03
CA SER A 86 19.70 -8.74 2.50
C SER A 86 21.15 -8.30 2.63
N GLU A 87 21.76 -8.60 3.78
CA GLU A 87 23.21 -8.46 3.94
C GLU A 87 23.93 -9.56 3.16
N THR A 88 24.17 -9.33 1.89
CA THR A 88 25.20 -10.13 1.22
C THR A 88 26.55 -9.61 1.69
N SER A 89 27.26 -10.44 2.42
CA SER A 89 28.62 -10.18 2.92
C SER A 89 29.45 -9.48 1.87
N THR A 90 29.78 -8.21 2.07
CA THR A 90 30.78 -7.50 1.30
C THR A 90 32.14 -8.06 1.65
N THR A 91 32.52 -9.17 1.02
CA THR A 91 33.95 -9.50 0.89
C THR A 91 34.56 -8.43 0.02
N HIS A 92 35.24 -7.47 0.63
CA HIS A 92 36.05 -6.50 -0.05
C HIS A 92 37.16 -7.20 -0.84
N GLY A 93 36.91 -7.39 -2.13
CA GLY A 93 37.93 -7.69 -3.12
C GLY A 93 38.04 -6.52 -4.09
N PRO A 94 39.23 -6.08 -4.51
CA PRO A 94 39.41 -4.84 -5.28
C PRO A 94 39.05 -4.96 -6.77
N SER A 95 38.05 -5.75 -7.15
CA SER A 95 37.64 -5.81 -8.55
C SER A 95 36.30 -6.51 -8.73
N SER A 96 35.20 -5.80 -8.50
CA SER A 96 33.93 -6.16 -9.14
C SER A 96 32.88 -5.06 -8.88
N THR A 97 32.58 -4.31 -9.91
CA THR A 97 31.50 -3.31 -9.99
C THR A 97 30.19 -4.00 -10.33
N ALA A 98 29.67 -4.84 -9.45
CA ALA A 98 28.30 -5.32 -9.53
C ALA A 98 27.81 -5.55 -8.09
N ILE A 99 27.18 -4.55 -7.51
CA ILE A 99 26.39 -4.70 -6.28
C ILE A 99 25.17 -5.53 -6.68
N SER A 100 25.23 -6.83 -6.44
CA SER A 100 24.05 -7.68 -6.51
C SER A 100 23.22 -7.39 -5.26
N GLU A 101 22.33 -6.40 -5.35
CA GLU A 101 21.35 -6.13 -4.31
C GLU A 101 20.43 -7.35 -4.20
N THR A 102 20.64 -8.14 -3.18
CA THR A 102 19.79 -9.31 -2.91
C THR A 102 18.68 -8.84 -1.97
N TRP A 103 17.43 -8.98 -2.42
CA TRP A 103 16.25 -8.61 -1.66
C TRP A 103 15.64 -9.83 -1.00
N GLU A 104 15.26 -9.71 0.26
CA GLU A 104 14.48 -10.71 0.96
C GLU A 104 13.05 -10.18 1.17
N ILE A 105 12.06 -11.07 0.98
CA ILE A 105 10.66 -10.71 1.23
C ILE A 105 10.37 -10.89 2.71
N ALA A 106 9.91 -9.82 3.35
CA ALA A 106 9.43 -9.89 4.71
C ALA A 106 8.22 -10.84 4.83
N THR A 107 8.26 -11.72 5.79
CA THR A 107 7.18 -12.68 6.07
C THR A 107 6.16 -12.16 7.07
N ASP A 108 6.52 -11.14 7.86
CA ASP A 108 5.68 -10.51 8.88
C ASP A 108 6.11 -9.04 9.04
N VAL A 109 5.58 -8.35 10.03
CA VAL A 109 5.91 -6.99 10.44
C VAL A 109 7.03 -7.00 11.50
N PRO A 110 7.66 -5.84 11.83
CA PRO A 110 8.66 -5.80 12.90
C PRO A 110 8.14 -6.44 14.18
N PRO A 111 8.94 -7.32 14.81
CA PRO A 111 8.64 -7.81 16.16
C PRO A 111 8.52 -6.66 17.17
N ALA A 112 7.73 -6.85 18.23
CA ALA A 112 7.64 -5.87 19.31
C ALA A 112 9.04 -5.58 19.92
N GLY A 113 9.33 -4.30 20.17
CA GLY A 113 10.64 -3.84 20.63
C GLY A 113 11.66 -3.60 19.52
N THR A 114 11.29 -3.80 18.26
CA THR A 114 12.16 -3.60 17.11
C THR A 114 11.55 -2.66 16.07
N ILE A 115 12.41 -2.14 15.20
CA ILE A 115 12.04 -1.30 14.07
C ILE A 115 12.78 -1.71 12.80
N TRP A 116 12.13 -1.45 11.67
CA TRP A 116 12.74 -1.47 10.36
C TRP A 116 12.84 -0.05 9.84
N VAL A 117 13.95 0.29 9.23
CA VAL A 117 14.22 1.66 8.72
C VAL A 117 14.50 1.64 7.24
N ASP A 118 14.14 2.71 6.54
CA ASP A 118 14.49 2.83 5.13
C ASP A 118 15.97 3.24 4.97
N GLU A 119 16.50 3.09 3.76
CA GLU A 119 17.89 3.38 3.44
C GLU A 119 18.29 4.82 3.76
N LYS A 120 17.37 5.79 3.62
CA LYS A 120 17.64 7.20 3.92
C LYS A 120 17.83 7.43 5.42
N VAL A 121 17.05 6.75 6.26
CA VAL A 121 17.22 6.80 7.72
C VAL A 121 18.57 6.23 8.11
N LEU A 122 18.92 5.06 7.52
CA LEU A 122 20.21 4.42 7.72
C LEU A 122 21.39 5.37 7.45
N GLN A 123 21.37 6.03 6.29
CA GLN A 123 22.44 6.92 5.86
C GLN A 123 22.51 8.21 6.69
N GLN A 124 21.36 8.84 6.98
CA GLN A 124 21.30 10.14 7.63
C GLN A 124 21.50 10.09 9.15
N LEU A 125 21.13 9.00 9.79
CA LEU A 125 21.37 8.77 11.22
C LEU A 125 22.59 7.86 11.48
N GLU A 126 23.34 7.48 10.45
CA GLU A 126 24.53 6.61 10.53
C GLU A 126 24.26 5.32 11.33
N LEU A 127 23.12 4.65 11.02
CA LEU A 127 22.66 3.48 11.75
C LEU A 127 23.30 2.20 11.19
N ASN A 128 23.46 1.22 12.07
CA ASN A 128 23.79 -0.16 11.73
C ASN A 128 22.72 -1.10 12.29
N LYS A 129 22.64 -2.33 11.79
CA LYS A 129 21.83 -3.36 12.44
C LYS A 129 22.20 -3.47 13.91
N ASN A 130 21.21 -3.73 14.74
CA ASN A 130 21.30 -3.81 16.20
C ASN A 130 21.53 -2.48 16.95
N ASN A 131 21.68 -1.34 16.26
CA ASN A 131 21.63 -0.06 16.95
C ASN A 131 20.27 0.13 17.64
N ARG A 132 20.29 0.83 18.77
CA ARG A 132 19.08 1.31 19.43
C ARG A 132 18.93 2.79 19.19
N ILE A 133 17.73 3.20 18.83
CA ILE A 133 17.40 4.61 18.65
C ILE A 133 16.21 4.99 19.54
N ASP A 134 16.19 6.25 19.93
CA ASP A 134 15.10 6.80 20.71
C ASP A 134 13.90 7.06 19.78
N VAL A 135 12.76 6.44 20.11
CA VAL A 135 11.49 6.65 19.43
C VAL A 135 10.48 7.14 20.46
N GLY A 136 10.35 8.46 20.58
CA GLY A 136 9.59 9.05 21.68
C GLY A 136 10.19 8.72 23.05
N ALA A 137 9.38 8.22 23.98
CA ALA A 137 9.80 7.86 25.33
C ALA A 137 10.47 6.48 25.44
N THR A 138 10.63 5.74 24.35
CA THR A 138 11.19 4.37 24.38
C THR A 138 12.34 4.20 23.41
N GLN A 139 13.17 3.18 23.66
CA GLN A 139 14.26 2.77 22.77
C GLN A 139 13.89 1.50 22.02
N LEU A 140 14.00 1.55 20.70
CA LEU A 140 13.74 0.41 19.83
C LEU A 140 15.00 -0.01 19.07
N GLN A 141 15.12 -1.30 18.82
CA GLN A 141 16.28 -1.88 18.13
C GLN A 141 16.04 -1.94 16.63
N VAL A 142 16.99 -1.45 15.83
CA VAL A 142 17.00 -1.59 14.38
C VAL A 142 17.37 -3.03 14.03
N THR A 143 16.46 -3.74 13.37
CA THR A 143 16.70 -5.14 12.97
C THR A 143 16.83 -5.32 11.47
N GLU A 144 16.08 -4.60 10.67
CA GLU A 144 16.10 -4.73 9.22
C GLU A 144 16.04 -3.37 8.51
N PHE A 145 16.46 -3.39 7.25
CA PHE A 145 16.42 -2.23 6.36
C PHE A 145 15.39 -2.46 5.26
N ILE A 146 14.46 -1.50 5.10
CA ILE A 146 13.41 -1.57 4.09
C ILE A 146 14.00 -1.06 2.78
N ALA A 147 13.99 -1.92 1.76
CA ALA A 147 14.35 -1.57 0.40
C ALA A 147 13.16 -1.05 -0.39
N ARG A 148 12.02 -1.74 -0.26
CA ARG A 148 10.80 -1.40 -0.97
C ARG A 148 9.56 -1.78 -0.17
N GLU A 149 8.58 -0.91 -0.19
CA GLU A 149 7.27 -1.08 0.41
C GLU A 149 6.18 -0.89 -0.66
N PRO A 150 5.08 -1.69 -0.65
CA PRO A 150 4.03 -1.58 -1.67
C PRO A 150 3.34 -0.22 -1.65
N ASP A 151 3.05 0.29 -0.45
CA ASP A 151 2.39 1.59 -0.26
C ASP A 151 3.38 2.75 -0.43
N HIS A 152 3.92 2.89 -1.64
CA HIS A 152 4.47 4.16 -2.07
C HIS A 152 3.30 5.08 -2.42
N SER A 153 2.58 5.53 -1.39
CA SER A 153 1.46 6.44 -1.59
C SER A 153 1.95 7.68 -2.35
N VAL A 154 1.29 7.90 -3.47
CA VAL A 154 1.49 9.02 -4.38
C VAL A 154 0.89 10.28 -3.76
N GLY A 155 1.40 10.66 -2.59
CA GLY A 155 1.10 11.94 -1.98
C GLY A 155 2.40 12.76 -1.93
N PHE A 156 2.35 14.02 -2.32
CA PHE A 156 3.48 14.96 -2.26
C PHE A 156 4.15 15.09 -0.87
N ILE A 157 3.60 14.44 0.15
CA ILE A 157 4.06 14.46 1.54
C ILE A 157 4.97 13.26 1.88
N ASN A 158 5.04 12.23 1.02
CA ASN A 158 5.71 10.95 1.30
C ASN A 158 7.16 10.85 0.79
N LEU A 159 7.88 11.93 0.74
CA LEU A 159 9.30 11.95 0.35
C LEU A 159 10.25 11.85 1.53
N GLY A 160 9.72 11.76 2.74
CA GLY A 160 10.52 11.66 3.97
C GLY A 160 11.04 10.24 4.23
N PRO A 161 12.15 10.15 4.99
CA PRO A 161 12.66 8.90 5.52
C PRO A 161 11.62 8.24 6.44
N ARG A 162 11.61 6.91 6.49
CA ARG A 162 10.56 6.15 7.19
C ARG A 162 11.12 5.18 8.22
N ILE A 163 10.35 5.01 9.28
CA ILE A 163 10.58 4.00 10.31
C ILE A 163 9.30 3.20 10.48
N MET A 164 9.39 1.89 10.33
CA MET A 164 8.29 0.96 10.60
C MET A 164 8.47 0.29 11.95
N MET A 165 7.42 0.25 12.74
CA MET A 165 7.41 -0.36 14.06
C MET A 165 6.16 -1.22 14.27
N ASN A 166 6.18 -2.06 15.28
CA ASN A 166 4.99 -2.79 15.70
C ASN A 166 3.98 -1.86 16.38
N ALA A 167 2.71 -1.97 16.04
CA ALA A 167 1.65 -1.17 16.65
C ALA A 167 1.53 -1.40 18.18
N ALA A 168 1.94 -2.58 18.68
CA ALA A 168 1.95 -2.89 20.10
C ALA A 168 2.95 -2.04 20.93
N ASP A 169 3.95 -1.45 20.29
CA ASP A 169 4.92 -0.59 20.97
C ASP A 169 4.52 0.89 20.95
N LEU A 170 3.52 1.26 20.14
CA LEU A 170 3.16 2.65 19.91
C LEU A 170 2.79 3.40 21.20
N GLU A 171 2.05 2.77 22.08
CA GLU A 171 1.63 3.36 23.36
C GLU A 171 2.84 3.71 24.25
N LYS A 172 3.88 2.85 24.24
CA LYS A 172 5.12 3.06 25.02
C LYS A 172 5.96 4.23 24.52
N THR A 173 5.76 4.64 23.27
CA THR A 173 6.50 5.77 22.70
C THR A 173 6.01 7.13 23.16
N GLU A 174 4.79 7.21 23.68
CA GLU A 174 4.12 8.47 24.08
C GLU A 174 4.09 9.54 22.98
N LEU A 175 4.27 9.14 21.71
CA LEU A 175 4.33 10.08 20.58
C LEU A 175 2.96 10.58 20.15
N ILE A 176 1.90 9.86 20.48
CA ILE A 176 0.52 10.28 20.19
C ILE A 176 0.05 11.24 21.28
N GLN A 177 0.06 12.52 20.97
CA GLN A 177 -0.39 13.58 21.87
C GLN A 177 -1.54 14.36 21.26
N LEU A 178 -2.25 15.10 22.11
CA LEU A 178 -3.34 15.96 21.63
C LEU A 178 -2.80 17.01 20.63
N GLY A 179 -3.35 17.03 19.43
CA GLY A 179 -2.90 17.92 18.36
C GLY A 179 -1.85 17.31 17.42
N SER A 180 -1.39 16.09 17.66
CA SER A 180 -0.52 15.38 16.69
C SER A 180 -1.24 15.16 15.36
N ARG A 181 -0.51 15.37 14.25
CA ARG A 181 -1.02 15.08 12.90
C ARG A 181 -0.89 13.58 12.62
N ILE A 182 -1.93 12.84 12.93
CA ILE A 182 -1.95 11.38 12.82
C ILE A 182 -2.90 10.96 11.71
N SER A 183 -2.52 9.94 10.95
CA SER A 183 -3.39 9.23 10.01
C SER A 183 -3.58 7.79 10.48
N TYR A 184 -4.81 7.44 10.79
CA TYR A 184 -5.23 6.08 11.11
C TYR A 184 -5.75 5.42 9.83
N ASN A 185 -5.19 4.29 9.48
CA ASN A 185 -5.53 3.56 8.28
C ASN A 185 -5.98 2.14 8.65
N LEU A 186 -7.14 1.72 8.14
CA LEU A 186 -7.61 0.35 8.21
C LEU A 186 -7.59 -0.23 6.80
N GLN A 187 -6.71 -1.17 6.58
CA GLN A 187 -6.61 -1.97 5.37
C GLN A 187 -7.61 -3.13 5.41
N VAL A 188 -8.29 -3.37 4.31
CA VAL A 188 -9.22 -4.49 4.14
C VAL A 188 -8.93 -5.19 2.83
N ALA A 189 -8.91 -6.53 2.86
CA ALA A 189 -8.68 -7.35 1.68
C ALA A 189 -9.49 -8.65 1.72
N GLY A 190 -9.92 -9.12 0.54
CA GLY A 190 -10.66 -10.37 0.39
C GLY A 190 -11.31 -10.51 -0.97
N ASP A 191 -12.45 -11.23 -1.00
CA ASP A 191 -13.25 -11.36 -2.20
C ASP A 191 -13.88 -10.03 -2.63
N ALA A 192 -13.86 -9.73 -3.92
CA ALA A 192 -14.27 -8.43 -4.44
C ALA A 192 -15.74 -8.07 -4.13
N GLU A 193 -16.64 -9.07 -4.16
CA GLU A 193 -18.06 -8.84 -3.85
C GLU A 193 -18.27 -8.58 -2.36
N VAL A 194 -17.49 -9.27 -1.51
CA VAL A 194 -17.52 -9.08 -0.06
C VAL A 194 -16.93 -7.72 0.33
N VAL A 195 -15.81 -7.34 -0.27
CA VAL A 195 -15.20 -6.00 -0.10
C VAL A 195 -16.18 -4.90 -0.52
N GLN A 196 -16.93 -5.09 -1.62
CA GLN A 196 -17.94 -4.12 -2.04
C GLN A 196 -19.09 -4.01 -1.03
N ARG A 197 -19.57 -5.13 -0.49
CA ARG A 197 -20.61 -5.13 0.58
C ARG A 197 -20.12 -4.40 1.84
N PHE A 198 -18.88 -4.67 2.24
CA PHE A 198 -18.26 -3.96 3.36
C PHE A 198 -18.14 -2.47 3.09
N ARG A 199 -17.72 -2.07 1.89
CA ARG A 199 -17.65 -0.66 1.46
C ARG A 199 -18.99 0.03 1.61
N ASP A 200 -20.08 -0.58 1.10
CA ASP A 200 -21.43 -0.01 1.16
C ASP A 200 -21.94 0.13 2.60
N TRP A 201 -21.59 -0.82 3.45
CA TRP A 201 -21.86 -0.78 4.88
C TRP A 201 -21.08 0.33 5.59
N ALA A 202 -19.78 0.42 5.33
CA ALA A 202 -18.87 1.39 5.92
C ALA A 202 -19.22 2.82 5.50
N GLN A 203 -19.51 3.05 4.21
CA GLN A 203 -19.81 4.39 3.66
C GLN A 203 -20.99 5.07 4.36
N LYS A 204 -21.97 4.30 4.84
CA LYS A 204 -23.13 4.83 5.59
C LYS A 204 -22.80 5.21 7.04
N ARG A 205 -21.62 4.82 7.53
CA ARG A 205 -21.20 4.99 8.93
C ARG A 205 -19.99 5.88 9.10
N LEU A 206 -19.40 6.34 8.00
CA LEU A 206 -18.28 7.27 8.05
C LEU A 206 -18.69 8.59 8.70
N ASN A 207 -17.79 9.11 9.50
CA ASN A 207 -17.86 10.48 10.00
C ASN A 207 -17.07 11.44 9.08
N LYS A 208 -17.04 12.74 9.40
CA LYS A 208 -16.35 13.76 8.61
C LYS A 208 -14.82 13.61 8.60
N ALA A 209 -14.25 12.92 9.59
CA ALA A 209 -12.81 12.68 9.70
C ALA A 209 -12.36 11.47 8.88
N GLN A 210 -13.31 10.68 8.39
CA GLN A 210 -13.05 9.39 7.74
C GLN A 210 -13.37 9.43 6.25
N ARG A 211 -12.55 8.74 5.46
CA ARG A 211 -12.79 8.53 4.04
C ARG A 211 -12.42 7.11 3.64
N ILE A 212 -13.10 6.61 2.63
CA ILE A 212 -12.77 5.33 1.99
C ILE A 212 -12.02 5.62 0.70
N GLU A 213 -10.89 4.97 0.56
CA GLU A 213 -10.14 4.95 -0.70
C GLU A 213 -10.09 3.51 -1.23
N GLY A 214 -10.55 3.33 -2.44
CA GLY A 214 -10.31 2.13 -3.23
C GLY A 214 -9.31 2.46 -4.33
N ILE A 215 -8.96 1.47 -5.14
CA ILE A 215 -8.00 1.63 -6.24
C ILE A 215 -8.42 2.72 -7.21
N ARG A 216 -9.72 2.79 -7.52
CA ARG A 216 -10.28 3.79 -8.44
C ARG A 216 -10.25 5.21 -7.89
N ASP A 217 -10.23 5.34 -6.57
CA ASP A 217 -10.27 6.63 -5.88
C ASP A 217 -8.84 7.13 -5.59
N ALA A 218 -7.91 6.21 -5.32
CA ALA A 218 -6.52 6.53 -4.98
C ALA A 218 -5.71 7.09 -6.15
N ARG A 219 -6.13 6.83 -7.41
CA ARG A 219 -5.42 7.29 -8.62
C ARG A 219 -6.39 7.76 -9.69
N PRO A 220 -6.80 9.06 -9.67
CA PRO A 220 -7.67 9.64 -10.69
C PRO A 220 -7.12 9.47 -12.12
N GLU A 221 -5.79 9.43 -12.28
CA GLU A 221 -5.12 9.23 -13.57
C GLU A 221 -5.39 7.82 -14.12
N ILE A 222 -5.34 6.80 -13.27
CA ILE A 222 -5.64 5.42 -13.66
C ILE A 222 -7.13 5.28 -13.98
N LYS A 223 -8.00 5.90 -13.18
CA LYS A 223 -9.44 5.96 -13.46
C LYS A 223 -9.71 6.56 -14.82
N ALA A 224 -9.14 7.73 -15.12
CA ALA A 224 -9.30 8.40 -16.39
C ALA A 224 -8.74 7.60 -17.58
N ALA A 225 -7.62 6.88 -17.38
CA ALA A 225 -7.05 6.00 -18.39
C ALA A 225 -7.94 4.77 -18.64
N LEU A 226 -8.47 4.17 -17.58
CA LEU A 226 -9.38 3.02 -17.66
C LEU A 226 -10.70 3.40 -18.37
N GLU A 227 -11.31 4.53 -18.02
CA GLU A 227 -12.53 5.05 -18.65
C GLU A 227 -12.31 5.36 -20.15
N ARG A 228 -11.14 5.89 -20.52
CA ARG A 228 -10.80 6.11 -21.93
C ARG A 228 -10.62 4.79 -22.67
N ALA A 229 -9.95 3.82 -22.07
CA ALA A 229 -9.77 2.49 -22.64
C ALA A 229 -11.12 1.77 -22.83
N GLU A 230 -12.01 1.81 -21.84
CA GLU A 230 -13.37 1.27 -21.94
C GLU A 230 -14.17 1.91 -23.09
N LYS A 231 -14.14 3.24 -23.22
CA LYS A 231 -14.79 3.96 -24.32
C LYS A 231 -14.22 3.56 -25.68
N PHE A 232 -12.89 3.46 -25.79
CA PHE A 232 -12.23 3.08 -27.02
C PHE A 232 -12.58 1.63 -27.43
N LEU A 233 -12.55 0.71 -26.49
CA LEU A 233 -12.90 -0.71 -26.73
C LEU A 233 -14.37 -0.89 -27.11
N ASN A 234 -15.28 -0.14 -26.47
CA ASN A 234 -16.70 -0.15 -26.83
C ASN A 234 -16.93 0.39 -28.24
N LEU A 235 -16.22 1.46 -28.64
CA LEU A 235 -16.28 1.98 -30.01
C LEU A 235 -15.72 0.99 -31.03
N ALA A 236 -14.61 0.33 -30.73
CA ALA A 236 -14.02 -0.69 -31.58
C ALA A 236 -14.93 -1.92 -31.75
N ALA A 237 -15.58 -2.36 -30.67
CA ALA A 237 -16.56 -3.45 -30.70
C ALA A 237 -17.78 -3.07 -31.57
N LEU A 238 -18.30 -1.85 -31.43
CA LEU A 238 -19.41 -1.35 -32.21
C LEU A 238 -19.05 -1.23 -33.71
N ALA A 239 -17.86 -0.74 -34.02
CA ALA A 239 -17.34 -0.68 -35.39
C ALA A 239 -17.21 -2.09 -36.00
N SER A 240 -16.75 -3.08 -35.24
CA SER A 240 -16.64 -4.48 -35.65
C SER A 240 -18.01 -5.07 -35.97
N VAL A 241 -19.03 -4.80 -35.17
CA VAL A 241 -20.40 -5.27 -35.39
C VAL A 241 -20.96 -4.63 -36.68
N VAL A 242 -20.76 -3.34 -36.88
CA VAL A 242 -21.22 -2.62 -38.09
C VAL A 242 -20.54 -3.18 -39.35
N MET A 243 -19.21 -3.43 -39.29
CA MET A 243 -18.50 -4.04 -40.41
C MET A 243 -18.98 -5.45 -40.72
N ALA A 244 -19.22 -6.28 -39.68
CA ALA A 244 -19.77 -7.63 -39.85
C ALA A 244 -21.16 -7.58 -40.48
N ALA A 245 -22.05 -6.68 -40.03
CA ALA A 245 -23.38 -6.49 -40.59
C ALA A 245 -23.33 -6.02 -42.06
N ALA A 246 -22.42 -5.11 -42.40
CA ALA A 246 -22.20 -4.66 -43.77
C ALA A 246 -21.70 -5.77 -44.68
N ALA A 247 -20.76 -6.59 -44.20
CA ALA A 247 -20.23 -7.75 -44.93
C ALA A 247 -21.34 -8.77 -45.23
N ILE A 248 -22.19 -9.07 -44.24
CA ILE A 248 -23.35 -9.98 -44.40
C ILE A 248 -24.32 -9.41 -45.42
N ALA A 249 -24.66 -8.12 -45.32
CA ALA A 249 -25.58 -7.45 -46.25
C ALA A 249 -25.05 -7.51 -47.70
N LEU A 250 -23.73 -7.26 -47.91
CA LEU A 250 -23.10 -7.35 -49.22
C LEU A 250 -23.08 -8.78 -49.75
N ALA A 251 -22.80 -9.77 -48.91
CA ALA A 251 -22.84 -11.19 -49.28
C ALA A 251 -24.25 -11.62 -49.73
N VAL A 252 -25.29 -11.26 -48.97
CA VAL A 252 -26.68 -11.54 -49.34
C VAL A 252 -27.07 -10.93 -50.68
N ARG A 253 -26.64 -9.67 -50.91
CA ARG A 253 -26.93 -8.96 -52.19
C ARG A 253 -26.23 -9.60 -53.39
N GLN A 254 -25.14 -10.32 -53.19
CA GLN A 254 -24.38 -10.97 -54.28
C GLN A 254 -24.96 -12.33 -54.67
N PHE A 255 -25.80 -12.90 -53.81
CA PHE A 255 -26.44 -14.20 -54.04
C PHE A 255 -27.96 -14.10 -54.39
N THR A 256 -28.49 -12.89 -54.47
CA THR A 256 -29.86 -12.60 -54.91
C THR A 256 -29.82 -11.87 -56.28
#